data_34403a8d5ac663d17dcd72d916e8aa3c
#
_entry.id   34403a8d5ac663d17dcd72d916e8aa3c
#
_cell.length_a   1.000
_cell.length_b   1.000
_cell.length_c   1.000
_cell.angle_alpha   90.00
_cell.angle_beta   90.00
_cell.angle_gamma   90.00
#
_symmetry.space_group_name_H-M   'P 1'
#
loop_
_entity.id
_entity.type
_entity.pdbx_description
1 polymer ?
#
loop_
_entity_poly.entity_id
_entity_poly.type
_entity_poly.pdbx_seq_one_letter_code
_entity_poly.pdbx_strand_id
1 'polypeptide(L)'
;MNANSVSRRGLFSILPAGCIGCASGGVCMGQAPAEHGWTEKSDMTWEDVFRFSFQKDYIPLLKELAEQIGREKFVGMIQKATTDVVLKKAAQRPKREFSFPALVAGWKTMPALMQHALTAEILEETATSFEYKVTRCLWAKSFVESKAGDIGYAAICYPDYAVASSLSPKLKLVRTKTLMQGDEYCNLRYVMEA
;
A
#
# COMPACT_ATOMS: atom_id res chain seq x y z
N MET A 1 -30.60 3.26 -34.59
CA MET A 1 -29.45 2.38 -34.44
C MET A 1 -29.28 2.07 -32.96
N ASN A 2 -29.64 0.86 -32.53
CA ASN A 2 -29.76 0.48 -31.14
C ASN A 2 -28.40 0.11 -30.55
N ALA A 3 -27.97 0.81 -29.51
CA ALA A 3 -26.82 0.44 -28.70
C ALA A 3 -27.27 -0.62 -27.68
N ASN A 4 -26.82 -1.87 -27.85
CA ASN A 4 -27.03 -2.95 -26.90
C ASN A 4 -26.18 -2.73 -25.65
N SER A 5 -26.84 -2.40 -24.54
CA SER A 5 -26.23 -2.42 -23.22
C SER A 5 -26.05 -3.85 -22.74
N VAL A 6 -24.83 -4.35 -22.70
CA VAL A 6 -24.52 -5.66 -22.11
C VAL A 6 -24.57 -5.52 -20.60
N SER A 7 -25.62 -6.09 -20.00
CA SER A 7 -25.79 -6.16 -18.55
C SER A 7 -24.77 -7.12 -17.92
N ARG A 8 -24.00 -6.63 -16.93
CA ARG A 8 -23.01 -7.41 -16.17
C ARG A 8 -23.60 -8.53 -15.28
N ARG A 9 -24.91 -8.77 -15.33
CA ARG A 9 -25.59 -9.81 -14.54
C ARG A 9 -25.67 -11.19 -15.20
N GLY A 10 -25.16 -11.36 -16.43
CA GLY A 10 -25.27 -12.60 -17.20
C GLY A 10 -24.11 -13.59 -17.07
N LEU A 11 -23.06 -13.33 -16.28
CA LEU A 11 -21.83 -14.15 -16.28
C LEU A 11 -21.74 -15.22 -15.18
N PHE A 12 -22.79 -15.39 -14.35
CA PHE A 12 -22.77 -16.36 -13.24
C PHE A 12 -23.86 -17.43 -13.34
N SER A 13 -24.23 -17.84 -14.55
CA SER A 13 -25.22 -18.90 -14.75
C SER A 13 -24.69 -20.00 -15.65
N ILE A 14 -23.55 -20.59 -15.30
CA ILE A 14 -23.16 -21.92 -15.80
C ILE A 14 -23.04 -22.82 -14.58
N LEU A 15 -24.20 -23.32 -14.11
CA LEU A 15 -24.23 -24.49 -13.25
C LEU A 15 -24.10 -25.70 -14.16
N PRO A 16 -23.20 -26.65 -13.92
CA PRO A 16 -23.19 -27.92 -14.61
C PRO A 16 -24.41 -28.74 -14.13
N ALA A 17 -25.36 -28.91 -15.03
CA ALA A 17 -26.42 -29.92 -14.88
C ALA A 17 -25.77 -31.32 -14.93
N GLY A 18 -25.78 -32.03 -13.79
CA GLY A 18 -25.23 -33.37 -13.73
C GLY A 18 -25.35 -34.05 -12.40
N CYS A 19 -26.54 -34.12 -11.81
CA CYS A 19 -26.84 -35.07 -10.76
C CYS A 19 -28.18 -35.75 -11.09
N ILE A 20 -28.18 -36.68 -12.06
CA ILE A 20 -29.21 -37.68 -12.19
C ILE A 20 -28.72 -38.91 -11.41
N GLY A 21 -29.28 -39.15 -10.22
CA GLY A 21 -29.00 -40.36 -9.45
C GLY A 21 -29.07 -40.26 -7.93
N CYS A 22 -30.10 -39.65 -7.37
CA CYS A 22 -30.43 -39.80 -5.95
C CYS A 22 -31.87 -40.28 -5.78
N ALA A 23 -32.11 -41.53 -6.13
CA ALA A 23 -33.32 -42.25 -5.79
C ALA A 23 -33.03 -43.41 -4.82
N SER A 24 -32.39 -43.11 -3.70
CA SER A 24 -32.36 -43.95 -2.49
C SER A 24 -31.74 -43.08 -1.38
N GLY A 25 -32.48 -42.91 -0.28
CA GLY A 25 -32.23 -41.99 0.83
C GLY A 25 -30.87 -42.10 1.54
N GLY A 26 -29.83 -41.76 0.85
CA GLY A 26 -28.50 -41.59 1.39
C GLY A 26 -28.24 -40.10 1.62
N VAL A 27 -27.87 -39.75 2.84
CA VAL A 27 -27.35 -38.42 3.19
C VAL A 27 -26.17 -38.15 2.28
N CYS A 28 -26.31 -37.22 1.33
CA CYS A 28 -25.16 -36.69 0.61
C CYS A 28 -24.30 -35.92 1.64
N MET A 29 -23.34 -36.61 2.22
CA MET A 29 -22.21 -35.93 2.85
C MET A 29 -21.54 -35.13 1.74
N GLY A 30 -21.76 -33.81 1.74
CA GLY A 30 -21.04 -32.90 0.87
C GLY A 30 -19.58 -33.17 1.04
N GLN A 31 -18.91 -33.62 -0.02
CA GLN A 31 -17.47 -33.62 -0.04
C GLN A 31 -17.04 -32.20 0.30
N ALA A 32 -16.24 -32.06 1.37
CA ALA A 32 -15.55 -30.82 1.66
C ALA A 32 -14.92 -30.34 0.34
N PRO A 33 -15.06 -29.05 -0.01
CA PRO A 33 -14.39 -28.54 -1.21
C PRO A 33 -12.94 -28.98 -1.15
N ALA A 34 -12.45 -29.63 -2.22
CA ALA A 34 -11.07 -29.99 -2.32
C ALA A 34 -10.26 -28.75 -1.94
N GLU A 35 -9.39 -28.88 -0.93
CA GLU A 35 -8.47 -27.80 -0.57
C GLU A 35 -7.71 -27.44 -1.84
N HIS A 36 -8.00 -26.28 -2.40
CA HIS A 36 -7.27 -25.79 -3.55
C HIS A 36 -5.80 -25.66 -3.11
N GLY A 37 -4.88 -26.26 -3.81
CA GLY A 37 -3.44 -26.27 -3.52
C GLY A 37 -2.77 -24.89 -3.48
N TRP A 38 -3.55 -23.83 -3.49
CA TRP A 38 -3.19 -22.42 -3.28
C TRP A 38 -2.85 -22.11 -1.81
N THR A 39 -3.13 -23.02 -0.88
CA THR A 39 -2.85 -22.90 0.54
C THR A 39 -1.55 -23.57 0.97
N GLU A 40 -0.84 -24.20 0.03
CA GLU A 40 0.47 -24.74 0.31
C GLU A 40 1.41 -23.62 0.74
N LYS A 41 2.11 -23.83 1.87
CA LYS A 41 3.13 -22.92 2.35
C LYS A 41 4.21 -22.80 1.27
N SER A 42 4.37 -21.58 0.74
CA SER A 42 5.47 -21.30 -0.16
C SER A 42 6.67 -20.81 0.64
N ASP A 43 7.88 -21.17 0.21
CA ASP A 43 9.13 -20.65 0.76
C ASP A 43 9.42 -19.22 0.33
N MET A 44 8.42 -18.53 -0.23
CA MET A 44 8.53 -17.13 -0.69
C MET A 44 8.87 -16.22 0.48
N THR A 45 9.91 -15.44 0.30
CA THR A 45 10.27 -14.36 1.20
C THR A 45 9.42 -13.11 0.95
N TRP A 46 9.36 -12.18 1.91
CA TRP A 46 8.73 -10.89 1.68
C TRP A 46 9.38 -10.09 0.54
N GLU A 47 10.68 -10.28 0.30
CA GLU A 47 11.36 -9.69 -0.87
C GLU A 47 10.83 -10.28 -2.17
N ASP A 48 10.56 -11.56 -2.23
CA ASP A 48 9.97 -12.21 -3.41
C ASP A 48 8.55 -11.70 -3.67
N VAL A 49 7.75 -11.52 -2.62
CA VAL A 49 6.41 -10.92 -2.72
C VAL A 49 6.50 -9.50 -3.28
N PHE A 50 7.43 -8.67 -2.78
CA PHE A 50 7.61 -7.31 -3.26
C PHE A 50 8.14 -7.26 -4.69
N ARG A 51 9.07 -8.15 -5.04
CA ARG A 51 9.58 -8.29 -6.42
C ARG A 51 8.45 -8.66 -7.36
N PHE A 52 7.66 -9.64 -7.03
CA PHE A 52 6.52 -10.06 -7.84
C PHE A 52 5.48 -8.94 -7.97
N SER A 53 5.09 -8.31 -6.84
CA SER A 53 4.03 -7.30 -6.82
C SER A 53 4.42 -5.97 -7.48
N PHE A 54 5.69 -5.57 -7.41
CA PHE A 54 6.14 -4.26 -7.85
C PHE A 54 7.05 -4.32 -9.06
N GLN A 55 8.12 -5.14 -9.03
CA GLN A 55 9.14 -5.09 -10.07
C GLN A 55 8.73 -5.78 -11.36
N LYS A 56 7.84 -6.79 -11.29
CA LYS A 56 7.46 -7.58 -12.46
C LYS A 56 6.52 -6.81 -13.39
N ASP A 57 5.47 -6.21 -12.85
CA ASP A 57 4.41 -5.62 -13.68
C ASP A 57 4.13 -4.16 -13.35
N TYR A 58 4.04 -3.79 -12.06
CA TYR A 58 3.59 -2.47 -11.65
C TYR A 58 4.60 -1.36 -11.98
N ILE A 59 5.87 -1.52 -11.61
CA ILE A 59 6.90 -0.51 -11.89
C ILE A 59 7.18 -0.38 -13.40
N PRO A 60 7.30 -1.46 -14.19
CA PRO A 60 7.40 -1.36 -15.65
C PRO A 60 6.25 -0.57 -16.28
N LEU A 61 5.00 -0.82 -15.86
CA LEU A 61 3.85 -0.05 -16.31
C LEU A 61 3.98 1.44 -15.99
N LEU A 62 4.37 1.79 -14.76
CA LEU A 62 4.55 3.18 -14.36
C LEU A 62 5.66 3.87 -15.17
N LYS A 63 6.75 3.17 -15.45
CA LYS A 63 7.85 3.69 -16.28
C LYS A 63 7.40 3.95 -17.70
N GLU A 64 6.66 3.02 -18.31
CA GLU A 64 6.11 3.19 -19.65
C GLU A 64 5.17 4.41 -19.73
N LEU A 65 4.27 4.58 -18.75
CA LEU A 65 3.41 5.76 -18.65
C LEU A 65 4.22 7.05 -18.48
N ALA A 66 5.31 7.00 -17.70
CA ALA A 66 6.19 8.15 -17.51
C ALA A 66 6.94 8.54 -18.80
N GLU A 67 7.32 7.57 -19.62
CA GLU A 67 7.93 7.81 -20.95
C GLU A 67 6.93 8.47 -21.91
N GLN A 68 5.69 7.99 -21.95
CA GLN A 68 4.64 8.53 -22.84
C GLN A 68 4.17 9.94 -22.44
N ILE A 69 4.08 10.23 -21.14
CA ILE A 69 3.56 11.50 -20.61
C ILE A 69 4.66 12.55 -20.45
N GLY A 70 5.91 12.10 -20.30
CA GLY A 70 7.04 12.86 -19.82
C GLY A 70 7.24 12.68 -18.32
N ARG A 71 8.44 12.22 -17.94
CA ARG A 71 8.76 11.73 -16.57
C ARG A 71 8.46 12.75 -15.47
N GLU A 72 8.90 13.99 -15.63
CA GLU A 72 8.69 15.06 -14.64
C GLU A 72 7.18 15.34 -14.45
N LYS A 73 6.45 15.47 -15.55
CA LYS A 73 4.99 15.68 -15.53
C LYS A 73 4.28 14.51 -14.87
N PHE A 74 4.68 13.28 -15.20
CA PHE A 74 4.10 12.08 -14.60
C PHE A 74 4.32 12.02 -13.09
N VAL A 75 5.56 12.27 -12.61
CA VAL A 75 5.89 12.32 -11.18
C VAL A 75 5.02 13.36 -10.45
N GLY A 76 4.89 14.57 -11.00
CA GLY A 76 4.01 15.60 -10.43
C GLY A 76 2.54 15.19 -10.39
N MET A 77 2.05 14.49 -11.42
CA MET A 77 0.68 13.93 -11.44
C MET A 77 0.48 12.88 -10.35
N ILE A 78 1.45 11.98 -10.14
CA ILE A 78 1.40 10.96 -9.09
C ILE A 78 1.39 11.61 -7.70
N GLN A 79 2.27 12.59 -7.45
CA GLN A 79 2.29 13.32 -6.17
C GLN A 79 0.93 13.97 -5.87
N LYS A 80 0.36 14.64 -6.86
CA LYS A 80 -0.96 15.26 -6.70
C LYS A 80 -2.05 14.21 -6.44
N ALA A 81 -2.09 13.15 -7.25
CA ALA A 81 -3.12 12.13 -7.15
C ALA A 81 -3.07 11.39 -5.81
N THR A 82 -1.88 11.03 -5.32
CA THR A 82 -1.71 10.35 -4.04
C THR A 82 -2.06 11.26 -2.87
N THR A 83 -1.70 12.54 -2.93
CA THR A 83 -2.12 13.56 -1.96
C THR A 83 -3.64 13.69 -1.92
N ASP A 84 -4.29 13.84 -3.08
CA ASP A 84 -5.75 13.96 -3.18
C ASP A 84 -6.47 12.71 -2.61
N VAL A 85 -5.94 11.53 -2.85
CA VAL A 85 -6.48 10.26 -2.29
C VAL A 85 -6.40 10.27 -0.76
N VAL A 86 -5.27 10.68 -0.18
CA VAL A 86 -5.11 10.77 1.28
C VAL A 86 -6.10 11.76 1.87
N LEU A 87 -6.19 12.97 1.32
CA LEU A 87 -7.08 14.01 1.82
C LEU A 87 -8.56 13.62 1.69
N LYS A 88 -8.98 13.01 0.57
CA LYS A 88 -10.34 12.48 0.41
C LYS A 88 -10.67 11.40 1.43
N LYS A 89 -9.76 10.47 1.68
CA LYS A 89 -9.94 9.44 2.73
C LYS A 89 -10.00 10.05 4.12
N ALA A 90 -9.18 11.05 4.41
CA ALA A 90 -9.19 11.76 5.69
C ALA A 90 -10.52 12.49 5.93
N ALA A 91 -11.06 13.15 4.92
CA ALA A 91 -12.35 13.84 4.99
C ALA A 91 -13.56 12.92 5.28
N GLN A 92 -13.44 11.63 4.95
CA GLN A 92 -14.48 10.61 5.19
C GLN A 92 -14.37 9.98 6.59
N ARG A 93 -13.28 10.22 7.33
CA ARG A 93 -13.10 9.66 8.67
C ARG A 93 -13.93 10.44 9.69
N PRO A 94 -14.45 9.77 10.72
CA PRO A 94 -15.06 10.47 11.86
C PRO A 94 -14.06 11.47 12.45
N LYS A 95 -14.50 12.69 12.69
CA LYS A 95 -13.67 13.70 13.37
C LYS A 95 -13.34 13.20 14.77
N ARG A 96 -12.06 13.03 15.04
CA ARG A 96 -11.52 12.69 16.36
C ARG A 96 -10.53 13.78 16.74
N GLU A 97 -10.47 14.09 18.04
CA GLU A 97 -9.42 14.94 18.55
C GLU A 97 -8.06 14.28 18.31
N PHE A 98 -7.12 15.03 17.76
CA PHE A 98 -5.77 14.54 17.48
C PHE A 98 -5.00 14.42 18.80
N SER A 99 -4.35 13.29 19.01
CA SER A 99 -3.46 13.01 20.13
C SER A 99 -2.09 12.62 19.64
N PHE A 100 -1.09 13.46 19.92
CA PHE A 100 0.30 13.15 19.56
C PHE A 100 0.82 11.87 20.26
N PRO A 101 0.54 11.64 21.58
CA PRO A 101 0.90 10.36 22.20
C PRO A 101 0.25 9.14 21.52
N ALA A 102 -0.99 9.26 21.04
CA ALA A 102 -1.65 8.16 20.32
C ALA A 102 -1.00 7.91 18.97
N LEU A 103 -0.53 8.95 18.27
CA LEU A 103 0.27 8.80 17.05
C LEU A 103 1.55 8.00 17.32
N VAL A 104 2.30 8.38 18.34
CA VAL A 104 3.55 7.71 18.74
C VAL A 104 3.29 6.25 19.11
N ALA A 105 2.26 5.98 19.92
CA ALA A 105 1.87 4.62 20.28
C ALA A 105 1.50 3.78 19.05
N GLY A 106 0.80 4.36 18.09
CA GLY A 106 0.47 3.72 16.81
C GLY A 106 1.71 3.31 16.01
N TRP A 107 2.75 4.15 15.99
CA TRP A 107 4.01 3.83 15.35
C TRP A 107 4.78 2.71 16.07
N LYS A 108 4.78 2.70 17.40
CA LYS A 108 5.41 1.64 18.20
C LYS A 108 4.72 0.28 18.02
N THR A 109 3.43 0.28 17.71
CA THR A 109 2.62 -0.93 17.46
C THR A 109 2.38 -1.18 15.97
N MET A 110 3.41 -0.93 15.16
CA MET A 110 3.35 -1.08 13.70
C MET A 110 2.73 -2.42 13.28
N PRO A 111 1.80 -2.44 12.31
CA PRO A 111 1.20 -3.68 11.82
C PRO A 111 2.23 -4.69 11.34
N ALA A 112 1.98 -5.98 11.50
CA ALA A 112 2.90 -7.06 11.12
C ALA A 112 3.42 -6.93 9.68
N LEU A 113 2.57 -6.54 8.73
CA LEU A 113 2.98 -6.28 7.35
C LEU A 113 4.11 -5.24 7.26
N MET A 114 3.99 -4.14 8.02
CA MET A 114 5.01 -3.08 8.00
C MET A 114 6.31 -3.55 8.64
N GLN A 115 6.24 -4.38 9.69
CA GLN A 115 7.43 -4.97 10.33
C GLN A 115 8.22 -5.88 9.37
N HIS A 116 7.54 -6.55 8.43
CA HIS A 116 8.20 -7.33 7.39
C HIS A 116 8.80 -6.45 6.29
N ALA A 117 8.16 -5.33 5.97
CA ALA A 117 8.56 -4.43 4.88
C ALA A 117 9.63 -3.41 5.28
N LEU A 118 9.71 -3.05 6.57
CA LEU A 118 10.58 -2.00 7.09
C LEU A 118 11.44 -2.53 8.24
N THR A 119 12.66 -1.97 8.36
CA THR A 119 13.46 -1.99 9.58
C THR A 119 13.61 -0.55 10.05
N ALA A 120 13.14 -0.27 11.26
CA ALA A 120 13.15 1.09 11.80
C ALA A 120 13.60 1.10 13.26
N GLU A 121 14.22 2.21 13.66
CA GLU A 121 14.65 2.51 15.03
C GLU A 121 14.15 3.89 15.44
N ILE A 122 13.71 4.04 16.69
CA ILE A 122 13.27 5.34 17.24
C ILE A 122 14.51 6.10 17.67
N LEU A 123 14.66 7.34 17.17
CA LEU A 123 15.76 8.24 17.50
C LEU A 123 15.39 9.27 18.55
N GLU A 124 14.16 9.79 18.50
CA GLU A 124 13.69 10.84 19.39
C GLU A 124 12.23 10.59 19.78
N GLU A 125 11.92 10.81 21.04
CA GLU A 125 10.56 10.82 21.54
C GLU A 125 10.44 11.86 22.66
N THR A 126 9.67 12.91 22.38
CA THR A 126 9.33 13.96 23.35
C THR A 126 7.81 14.21 23.35
N ALA A 127 7.34 15.15 24.14
CA ALA A 127 5.92 15.53 24.11
C ALA A 127 5.44 16.13 22.79
N THR A 128 6.36 16.67 21.97
CA THR A 128 6.04 17.42 20.75
C THR A 128 6.83 16.99 19.52
N SER A 129 7.77 16.06 19.67
CA SER A 129 8.59 15.54 18.57
C SER A 129 8.77 14.05 18.68
N PHE A 130 8.68 13.36 17.53
CA PHE A 130 8.91 11.93 17.41
C PHE A 130 9.66 11.68 16.12
N GLU A 131 10.86 11.09 16.22
CA GLU A 131 11.67 10.75 15.05
C GLU A 131 12.01 9.26 15.03
N TYR A 132 11.87 8.66 13.86
CA TYR A 132 12.37 7.33 13.60
C TYR A 132 13.18 7.28 12.31
N LYS A 133 14.15 6.39 12.29
CA LYS A 133 15.05 6.14 11.17
C LYS A 133 14.71 4.78 10.57
N VAL A 134 14.51 4.74 9.26
CA VAL A 134 14.30 3.52 8.51
C VAL A 134 15.57 3.16 7.75
N THR A 135 16.14 2.00 8.08
CA THR A 135 17.40 1.51 7.47
C THR A 135 17.17 0.48 6.37
N ARG A 136 15.99 -0.14 6.31
CA ARG A 136 15.56 -1.06 5.27
C ARG A 136 14.10 -0.80 4.90
N CYS A 137 13.82 -0.72 3.60
CA CYS A 137 12.48 -0.52 3.07
C CYS A 137 12.33 -1.33 1.78
N LEU A 138 11.41 -2.31 1.75
CA LEU A 138 11.21 -3.16 0.57
C LEU A 138 10.61 -2.39 -0.60
N TRP A 139 9.80 -1.36 -0.34
CA TRP A 139 9.36 -0.45 -1.41
C TRP A 139 10.55 0.28 -2.03
N ALA A 140 11.40 0.89 -1.21
CA ALA A 140 12.58 1.60 -1.72
C ALA A 140 13.49 0.66 -2.51
N LYS A 141 13.76 -0.55 -1.98
CA LYS A 141 14.54 -1.56 -2.69
C LYS A 141 13.95 -1.84 -4.08
N SER A 142 12.63 -2.11 -4.15
CA SER A 142 11.96 -2.45 -5.42
C SER A 142 12.04 -1.31 -6.46
N PHE A 143 11.77 -0.08 -6.05
CA PHE A 143 11.76 1.06 -6.98
C PHE A 143 13.17 1.50 -7.38
N VAL A 144 14.12 1.53 -6.44
CA VAL A 144 15.51 1.94 -6.72
C VAL A 144 16.21 0.94 -7.63
N GLU A 145 16.11 -0.36 -7.37
CA GLU A 145 16.64 -1.41 -8.24
C GLU A 145 16.06 -1.34 -9.66
N SER A 146 14.81 -0.91 -9.78
CA SER A 146 14.12 -0.72 -11.06
C SER A 146 14.38 0.65 -11.71
N LYS A 147 15.28 1.48 -11.16
CA LYS A 147 15.57 2.85 -11.63
C LYS A 147 14.33 3.74 -11.72
N ALA A 148 13.44 3.62 -10.73
CA ALA A 148 12.17 4.34 -10.61
C ALA A 148 11.98 4.99 -9.24
N GLY A 149 13.08 5.38 -8.57
CA GLY A 149 13.05 5.94 -7.21
C GLY A 149 12.24 7.23 -7.10
N ASP A 150 12.26 8.10 -8.10
CA ASP A 150 11.45 9.33 -8.17
C ASP A 150 9.94 9.01 -8.25
N ILE A 151 9.56 8.02 -9.08
CA ILE A 151 8.19 7.54 -9.17
C ILE A 151 7.78 6.91 -7.83
N GLY A 152 8.65 6.07 -7.25
CA GLY A 152 8.44 5.46 -5.94
C GLY A 152 8.30 6.50 -4.83
N TYR A 153 9.12 7.55 -4.85
CA TYR A 153 8.99 8.66 -3.90
C TYR A 153 7.63 9.35 -4.03
N ALA A 154 7.22 9.69 -5.24
CA ALA A 154 5.94 10.32 -5.50
C ALA A 154 4.74 9.46 -5.08
N ALA A 155 4.82 8.14 -5.29
CA ALA A 155 3.71 7.22 -5.06
C ALA A 155 3.60 6.76 -3.61
N ILE A 156 4.72 6.54 -2.91
CA ILE A 156 4.78 5.86 -1.61
C ILE A 156 5.20 6.82 -0.49
N CYS A 157 6.24 7.65 -0.69
CA CYS A 157 6.81 8.47 0.37
C CYS A 157 6.16 9.85 0.48
N TYR A 158 5.87 10.49 -0.66
CA TYR A 158 5.32 11.84 -0.70
C TYR A 158 3.97 11.99 0.00
N PRO A 159 3.03 11.03 -0.11
CA PRO A 159 1.74 11.08 0.59
C PRO A 159 1.83 11.20 2.12
N ASP A 160 2.95 10.83 2.74
CA ASP A 160 3.11 10.92 4.20
C ASP A 160 2.97 12.35 4.73
N TYR A 161 3.35 13.36 3.91
CA TYR A 161 3.14 14.77 4.26
C TYR A 161 1.65 15.11 4.36
N ALA A 162 0.86 14.59 3.43
CA ALA A 162 -0.60 14.78 3.46
C ALA A 162 -1.24 13.98 4.61
N VAL A 163 -0.71 12.81 4.95
CA VAL A 163 -1.15 12.05 6.13
C VAL A 163 -0.94 12.88 7.39
N ALA A 164 0.27 13.42 7.59
CA ALA A 164 0.58 14.24 8.76
C ALA A 164 -0.36 15.45 8.88
N SER A 165 -0.47 16.27 7.82
CA SER A 165 -1.33 17.46 7.81
C SER A 165 -2.82 17.13 7.96
N SER A 166 -3.27 15.95 7.51
CA SER A 166 -4.66 15.50 7.66
C SER A 166 -5.03 15.08 9.08
N LEU A 167 -4.05 14.73 9.90
CA LEU A 167 -4.25 14.37 11.31
C LEU A 167 -4.38 15.62 12.18
N SER A 168 -3.54 16.63 11.95
CA SER A 168 -3.61 17.92 12.61
C SER A 168 -2.92 18.98 11.73
N PRO A 169 -3.47 20.21 11.59
CA PRO A 169 -2.80 21.29 10.89
C PRO A 169 -1.48 21.71 11.55
N LYS A 170 -1.32 21.42 12.84
CA LYS A 170 -0.11 21.69 13.62
C LYS A 170 0.92 20.57 13.52
N LEU A 171 0.59 19.40 12.97
CA LEU A 171 1.53 18.30 12.81
C LEU A 171 2.29 18.43 11.50
N LYS A 172 3.60 18.51 11.60
CA LYS A 172 4.51 18.54 10.43
C LYS A 172 5.34 17.27 10.37
N LEU A 173 5.51 16.76 9.17
CA LEU A 173 6.51 15.75 8.87
C LEU A 173 7.73 16.44 8.26
N VAL A 174 8.89 16.27 8.88
CA VAL A 174 10.18 16.69 8.36
C VAL A 174 10.94 15.45 7.88
N ARG A 175 11.37 15.46 6.64
CA ARG A 175 12.16 14.39 6.02
C ARG A 175 13.25 15.04 5.17
N THR A 176 14.50 14.75 5.47
CA THR A 176 15.67 15.27 4.74
C THR A 176 16.45 14.18 4.01
N LYS A 177 16.21 12.90 4.37
CA LYS A 177 16.80 11.72 3.75
C LYS A 177 15.77 10.67 3.47
N THR A 178 15.91 9.96 2.34
CA THR A 178 15.05 8.83 1.99
C THR A 178 15.78 7.79 1.15
N LEU A 179 15.71 6.54 1.58
CA LEU A 179 16.17 5.37 0.82
C LEU A 179 15.64 5.35 -0.62
N MET A 180 14.42 5.86 -0.81
CA MET A 180 13.76 5.90 -2.12
C MET A 180 14.46 6.83 -3.12
N GLN A 181 15.20 7.82 -2.65
CA GLN A 181 16.00 8.75 -3.47
C GLN A 181 17.51 8.43 -3.46
N GLY A 182 17.88 7.31 -2.82
CA GLY A 182 19.27 6.84 -2.81
C GLY A 182 20.06 7.23 -1.57
N ASP A 183 19.44 7.83 -0.55
CA ASP A 183 20.10 8.07 0.72
C ASP A 183 20.33 6.77 1.49
N GLU A 184 21.21 6.79 2.49
CA GLU A 184 21.56 5.64 3.33
C GLU A 184 20.41 5.16 4.24
N TYR A 185 19.47 6.06 4.56
CA TYR A 185 18.30 5.79 5.40
C TYR A 185 17.21 6.82 5.13
N CYS A 186 15.99 6.54 5.64
CA CYS A 186 14.97 7.59 5.75
C CYS A 186 14.95 8.13 7.17
N ASN A 187 14.84 9.45 7.32
CA ASN A 187 14.46 10.07 8.58
C ASN A 187 13.02 10.60 8.48
N LEU A 188 12.20 10.25 9.47
CA LEU A 188 10.81 10.70 9.54
C LEU A 188 10.59 11.33 10.91
N ARG A 189 10.61 12.66 10.93
CA ARG A 189 10.42 13.45 12.16
C ARG A 189 9.08 14.14 12.13
N TYR A 190 8.21 13.74 13.05
CA TYR A 190 6.93 14.39 13.29
C TYR A 190 7.08 15.43 14.39
N VAL A 191 6.67 16.67 14.12
CA VAL A 191 6.81 17.79 15.06
C VAL A 191 5.47 18.49 15.19
N MET A 192 5.07 18.79 16.43
CA MET A 192 3.93 19.64 16.74
C MET A 192 4.39 21.10 16.76
N GLU A 193 3.83 21.89 15.85
CA GLU A 193 4.01 23.36 15.90
C GLU A 193 3.19 23.98 17.03
N ALA A 194 3.71 25.03 17.62
CA ALA A 194 3.09 25.75 18.73
C ALA A 194 1.71 26.38 18.37
#